data_24a20387fcc1dccc0a82a535c011bb98
#
_entry.id   24a20387fcc1dccc0a82a535c011bb98
#
_cell.length_a   1.000
_cell.length_b   1.000
_cell.length_c   1.000
_cell.angle_alpha   90.00
_cell.angle_beta   90.00
_cell.angle_gamma   90.00
#
_symmetry.space_group_name_H-M   'P 1'
#
loop_
_entity.id
_entity.type
_entity.pdbx_description
1 polymer ?
#
loop_
_entity_poly.entity_id
_entity_poly.type
_entity_poly.pdbx_seq_one_letter_code
_entity_poly.pdbx_strand_id
1 'polypeptide(L)'
;MKTVVVGLSGGVDSSVAAHLLKEQGYNVIGLFMKNWHDDSVTISDECPWLDDSNDAMLVAEKLEIPFQTVDLSEEYKERIVDYMFREYELGRTPNPDVLCNREIKFDVFLKIALSLGADFVATGHYCRKSVTDSGSKSIEYRLLSGLDSAKDQSYFLCQLSQEQLAKTLFPIGELTKPEVRKIAQDLSLVTADKKDSQGLCFIGKVRLPDFLQQKLKPKTGSIVGISEEFETYLTPPPIFDSKEDALAYAASKPVYSKTDGTVLGTHQGAHFFTKGQRKGLAIGGTKEPLFIIDTDVDENIVYVGEGKNHPGLLRSSLFVPNHDLHWVRPGLAISSGEELNVLARIRYRQPLEPATLYQTKQGLYITFSNPQTAITEGQFVAWYLNDELVGSGVIS
;
A
#
# COMPACT_ATOMS: atom_id res chain seq x y z
N MET A 1 -21.17 -20.60 20.06
CA MET A 1 -20.81 -20.38 18.66
C MET A 1 -20.13 -19.01 18.61
N LYS A 2 -18.96 -18.88 17.97
CA LYS A 2 -18.27 -17.59 17.88
C LYS A 2 -18.89 -16.73 16.78
N THR A 3 -18.97 -15.43 17.02
CA THR A 3 -19.54 -14.45 16.07
C THR A 3 -18.42 -13.77 15.27
N VAL A 4 -18.58 -13.69 13.94
CA VAL A 4 -17.66 -13.04 13.03
C VAL A 4 -18.39 -11.98 12.23
N VAL A 5 -17.88 -10.76 12.24
CA VAL A 5 -18.33 -9.71 11.34
C VAL A 5 -17.45 -9.72 10.09
N VAL A 6 -18.06 -9.91 8.93
CA VAL A 6 -17.37 -9.90 7.64
C VAL A 6 -17.55 -8.55 6.97
N GLY A 7 -16.44 -7.90 6.60
CA GLY A 7 -16.47 -6.71 5.75
C GLY A 7 -16.91 -7.07 4.33
N LEU A 8 -18.21 -7.00 4.04
CA LEU A 8 -18.76 -7.23 2.71
C LEU A 8 -18.61 -5.98 1.86
N SER A 9 -17.76 -6.06 0.83
CA SER A 9 -17.46 -4.94 -0.07
C SER A 9 -18.27 -4.95 -1.37
N GLY A 10 -19.22 -5.86 -1.52
CA GLY A 10 -19.92 -6.09 -2.79
C GLY A 10 -19.03 -6.75 -3.86
N GLY A 11 -17.85 -7.26 -3.50
CA GLY A 11 -16.94 -8.01 -4.36
C GLY A 11 -16.97 -9.51 -4.09
N VAL A 12 -16.49 -10.30 -5.07
CA VAL A 12 -16.52 -11.78 -5.01
C VAL A 12 -15.72 -12.33 -3.82
N ASP A 13 -14.59 -11.72 -3.46
CA ASP A 13 -13.68 -12.21 -2.44
C ASP A 13 -14.30 -12.15 -1.03
N SER A 14 -14.93 -11.04 -0.68
CA SER A 14 -15.63 -10.89 0.59
C SER A 14 -16.90 -11.76 0.68
N SER A 15 -17.57 -11.96 -0.46
CA SER A 15 -18.76 -12.83 -0.56
C SER A 15 -18.40 -14.28 -0.26
N VAL A 16 -17.34 -14.80 -0.86
CA VAL A 16 -16.87 -16.17 -0.60
C VAL A 16 -16.29 -16.30 0.81
N ALA A 17 -15.61 -15.27 1.32
CA ALA A 17 -15.13 -15.26 2.70
C ALA A 17 -16.28 -15.45 3.71
N ALA A 18 -17.41 -14.77 3.50
CA ALA A 18 -18.60 -14.91 4.35
C ALA A 18 -19.21 -16.32 4.27
N HIS A 19 -19.32 -16.88 3.07
CA HIS A 19 -19.80 -18.25 2.88
C HIS A 19 -18.92 -19.27 3.63
N LEU A 20 -17.61 -19.23 3.43
CA LEU A 20 -16.69 -20.17 4.05
C LEU A 20 -16.76 -20.13 5.60
N LEU A 21 -16.92 -18.96 6.17
CA LEU A 21 -17.09 -18.82 7.63
C LEU A 21 -18.41 -19.40 8.11
N LYS A 22 -19.50 -19.23 7.35
CA LYS A 22 -20.79 -19.87 7.66
C LYS A 22 -20.67 -21.39 7.64
N GLU A 23 -20.04 -21.96 6.61
CA GLU A 23 -19.76 -23.41 6.50
C GLU A 23 -18.87 -23.93 7.64
N GLN A 24 -17.95 -23.11 8.16
CA GLN A 24 -17.12 -23.43 9.32
C GLN A 24 -17.88 -23.35 10.66
N GLY A 25 -19.17 -23.00 10.64
CA GLY A 25 -20.04 -22.97 11.82
C GLY A 25 -19.92 -21.69 12.66
N TYR A 26 -19.42 -20.58 12.09
CA TYR A 26 -19.49 -19.28 12.74
C TYR A 26 -20.89 -18.67 12.63
N ASN A 27 -21.26 -17.85 13.62
CA ASN A 27 -22.35 -16.91 13.49
C ASN A 27 -21.82 -15.69 12.68
N VAL A 28 -22.21 -15.57 11.41
CA VAL A 28 -21.68 -14.57 10.48
C VAL A 28 -22.62 -13.39 10.38
N ILE A 29 -22.09 -12.17 10.46
CA ILE A 29 -22.81 -10.92 10.22
C ILE A 29 -22.06 -10.19 9.10
N GLY A 30 -22.77 -9.81 8.03
CA GLY A 30 -22.25 -8.97 6.96
C GLY A 30 -22.32 -7.50 7.33
N LEU A 31 -21.22 -6.77 7.15
CA LEU A 31 -21.19 -5.32 7.36
C LEU A 31 -20.56 -4.63 6.15
N PHE A 32 -21.29 -3.73 5.52
CA PHE A 32 -20.79 -2.87 4.44
C PHE A 32 -20.29 -1.57 5.00
N MET A 33 -19.09 -1.14 4.59
CA MET A 33 -18.48 0.13 4.97
C MET A 33 -18.71 1.16 3.87
N LYS A 34 -19.48 2.19 4.12
CA LYS A 34 -19.56 3.40 3.29
C LYS A 34 -18.44 4.34 3.74
N ASN A 35 -17.34 4.40 2.98
CA ASN A 35 -16.13 5.13 3.38
C ASN A 35 -15.96 6.47 2.67
N TRP A 36 -16.68 6.72 1.59
CA TRP A 36 -16.56 7.97 0.85
C TRP A 36 -17.89 8.38 0.23
N HIS A 37 -18.21 9.65 0.34
CA HIS A 37 -19.31 10.27 -0.34
C HIS A 37 -18.94 11.73 -0.61
N ASP A 38 -18.55 12.03 -1.84
CA ASP A 38 -18.32 13.39 -2.29
C ASP A 38 -18.77 13.50 -3.75
N ASP A 39 -19.91 14.13 -3.95
CA ASP A 39 -20.51 14.31 -5.28
C ASP A 39 -19.68 15.22 -6.19
N SER A 40 -18.74 15.99 -5.63
CA SER A 40 -17.87 16.88 -6.40
C SER A 40 -16.73 16.15 -7.13
N VAL A 41 -16.47 14.89 -6.79
CA VAL A 41 -15.31 14.10 -7.26
C VAL A 41 -15.66 12.89 -8.09
N THR A 42 -16.91 12.43 -8.03
CA THR A 42 -17.37 11.30 -8.83
C THR A 42 -17.45 11.70 -10.28
N ILE A 43 -16.68 11.01 -11.15
CA ILE A 43 -16.61 11.26 -12.61
C ILE A 43 -17.91 10.82 -13.31
N SER A 44 -18.80 10.10 -12.62
CA SER A 44 -20.11 9.66 -13.12
C SER A 44 -21.20 10.04 -12.13
N ASP A 45 -22.40 10.36 -12.62
CA ASP A 45 -23.62 10.54 -11.83
C ASP A 45 -24.08 9.30 -11.06
N GLU A 46 -23.32 8.20 -11.16
CA GLU A 46 -23.53 6.94 -10.45
C GLU A 46 -22.76 6.93 -9.14
N CYS A 47 -23.42 6.67 -8.03
CA CYS A 47 -22.83 6.46 -6.72
C CYS A 47 -22.22 5.05 -6.65
N PRO A 48 -20.89 4.84 -6.85
CA PRO A 48 -20.30 3.49 -6.95
C PRO A 48 -20.53 2.64 -5.70
N TRP A 49 -20.64 3.27 -4.53
CA TRP A 49 -20.90 2.57 -3.27
C TRP A 49 -22.30 1.98 -3.17
N LEU A 50 -23.29 2.55 -3.90
CA LEU A 50 -24.69 2.07 -3.83
C LEU A 50 -24.82 0.70 -4.50
N ASP A 51 -24.23 0.52 -5.68
CA ASP A 51 -24.22 -0.77 -6.38
C ASP A 51 -23.45 -1.82 -5.58
N ASP A 52 -22.30 -1.47 -5.03
CA ASP A 52 -21.50 -2.36 -4.19
C ASP A 52 -22.26 -2.74 -2.90
N SER A 53 -23.00 -1.80 -2.29
CA SER A 53 -23.84 -2.05 -1.11
C SER A 53 -25.02 -2.95 -1.45
N ASN A 54 -25.67 -2.75 -2.60
CA ASN A 54 -26.75 -3.60 -3.07
C ASN A 54 -26.26 -5.03 -3.33
N ASP A 55 -25.13 -5.19 -4.00
CA ASP A 55 -24.52 -6.51 -4.22
C ASP A 55 -24.18 -7.20 -2.90
N ALA A 56 -23.62 -6.45 -1.93
CA ALA A 56 -23.32 -6.98 -0.60
C ALA A 56 -24.59 -7.43 0.16
N MET A 57 -25.67 -6.66 0.04
CA MET A 57 -26.97 -7.00 0.62
C MET A 57 -27.56 -8.28 -0.02
N LEU A 58 -27.54 -8.39 -1.35
CA LEU A 58 -28.01 -9.57 -2.08
C LEU A 58 -27.18 -10.82 -1.73
N VAL A 59 -25.87 -10.67 -1.54
CA VAL A 59 -25.02 -11.76 -1.05
C VAL A 59 -25.43 -12.18 0.36
N ALA A 60 -25.63 -11.21 1.26
CA ALA A 60 -26.05 -11.51 2.64
C ALA A 60 -27.42 -12.21 2.68
N GLU A 61 -28.38 -11.77 1.86
CA GLU A 61 -29.69 -12.42 1.70
C GLU A 61 -29.53 -13.86 1.18
N LYS A 62 -28.73 -14.06 0.12
CA LYS A 62 -28.47 -15.40 -0.43
C LYS A 62 -27.80 -16.34 0.57
N LEU A 63 -26.93 -15.81 1.41
CA LEU A 63 -26.25 -16.56 2.46
C LEU A 63 -27.09 -16.65 3.77
N GLU A 64 -28.25 -16.02 3.82
CA GLU A 64 -29.13 -15.97 5.01
C GLU A 64 -28.36 -15.49 6.25
N ILE A 65 -27.60 -14.40 6.12
CA ILE A 65 -26.87 -13.78 7.23
C ILE A 65 -27.40 -12.36 7.47
N PRO A 66 -27.38 -11.86 8.72
CA PRO A 66 -27.70 -10.46 9.02
C PRO A 66 -26.77 -9.52 8.27
N PHE A 67 -27.30 -8.39 7.81
CA PHE A 67 -26.57 -7.39 7.07
C PHE A 67 -26.85 -5.98 7.58
N GLN A 68 -25.82 -5.14 7.65
CA GLN A 68 -25.92 -3.74 8.01
C GLN A 68 -24.89 -2.91 7.24
N THR A 69 -25.21 -1.64 6.98
CA THR A 69 -24.28 -0.64 6.45
C THR A 69 -23.84 0.29 7.59
N VAL A 70 -22.55 0.60 7.63
CA VAL A 70 -21.96 1.61 8.53
C VAL A 70 -21.35 2.73 7.70
N ASP A 71 -21.62 3.98 8.06
CA ASP A 71 -21.02 5.16 7.45
C ASP A 71 -19.74 5.52 8.20
N LEU A 72 -18.61 5.47 7.51
CA LEU A 72 -17.26 5.80 8.01
C LEU A 72 -16.63 6.93 7.19
N SER A 73 -17.45 7.74 6.53
CA SER A 73 -17.00 8.80 5.61
C SER A 73 -16.16 9.86 6.31
N GLU A 74 -16.53 10.21 7.55
CA GLU A 74 -15.78 11.21 8.34
C GLU A 74 -14.41 10.68 8.76
N GLU A 75 -14.36 9.48 9.32
CA GLU A 75 -13.11 8.85 9.73
C GLU A 75 -12.17 8.60 8.54
N TYR A 76 -12.74 8.19 7.40
CA TYR A 76 -11.98 8.00 6.18
C TYR A 76 -11.39 9.31 5.66
N LYS A 77 -12.18 10.39 5.66
CA LYS A 77 -11.73 11.73 5.27
C LYS A 77 -10.56 12.19 6.15
N GLU A 78 -10.73 12.14 7.46
CA GLU A 78 -9.74 12.66 8.41
C GLU A 78 -8.44 11.85 8.40
N ARG A 79 -8.56 10.50 8.40
CA ARG A 79 -7.41 9.62 8.58
C ARG A 79 -6.69 9.26 7.28
N ILE A 80 -7.40 9.23 6.15
CA ILE A 80 -6.84 8.81 4.86
C ILE A 80 -6.72 9.98 3.90
N VAL A 81 -7.82 10.69 3.62
CA VAL A 81 -7.83 11.72 2.57
C VAL A 81 -7.00 12.94 2.97
N ASP A 82 -7.16 13.44 4.18
CA ASP A 82 -6.39 14.61 4.66
C ASP A 82 -4.90 14.27 4.83
N TYR A 83 -4.56 13.03 5.21
CA TYR A 83 -3.18 12.56 5.18
C TYR A 83 -2.63 12.53 3.76
N MET A 84 -3.37 11.99 2.79
CA MET A 84 -2.94 11.96 1.39
C MET A 84 -2.61 13.37 0.88
N PHE A 85 -3.47 14.35 1.11
CA PHE A 85 -3.23 15.73 0.66
C PHE A 85 -1.95 16.30 1.27
N ARG A 86 -1.74 16.14 2.58
CA ARG A 86 -0.51 16.60 3.25
C ARG A 86 0.76 15.98 2.65
N GLU A 87 0.75 14.67 2.37
CA GLU A 87 1.91 14.01 1.78
C GLU A 87 2.19 14.50 0.36
N TYR A 88 1.16 14.68 -0.46
CA TYR A 88 1.34 15.22 -1.81
C TYR A 88 1.80 16.69 -1.81
N GLU A 89 1.35 17.51 -0.87
CA GLU A 89 1.85 18.87 -0.67
C GLU A 89 3.36 18.88 -0.38
N LEU A 90 3.85 17.89 0.35
CA LEU A 90 5.27 17.69 0.66
C LEU A 90 6.07 16.99 -0.47
N GLY A 91 5.45 16.73 -1.62
CA GLY A 91 6.09 16.02 -2.74
C GLY A 91 6.29 14.52 -2.49
N ARG A 92 5.67 13.96 -1.44
CA ARG A 92 5.72 12.53 -1.13
C ARG A 92 4.54 11.80 -1.73
N THR A 93 4.69 10.52 -1.98
CA THR A 93 3.61 9.69 -2.55
C THR A 93 3.09 8.71 -1.50
N PRO A 94 1.96 8.98 -0.82
CA PRO A 94 1.41 8.10 0.20
C PRO A 94 0.84 6.80 -0.39
N ASN A 95 0.61 5.81 0.48
CA ASN A 95 -0.10 4.58 0.12
C ASN A 95 -1.43 4.48 0.90
N PRO A 96 -2.53 4.98 0.33
CA PRO A 96 -3.82 5.00 1.02
C PRO A 96 -4.39 3.60 1.27
N ASP A 97 -4.02 2.58 0.48
CA ASP A 97 -4.55 1.23 0.66
C ASP A 97 -3.97 0.58 1.93
N VAL A 98 -2.68 0.78 2.23
CA VAL A 98 -2.07 0.33 3.49
C VAL A 98 -2.72 1.05 4.67
N LEU A 99 -2.89 2.37 4.56
CA LEU A 99 -3.51 3.18 5.62
C LEU A 99 -4.98 2.83 5.85
N CYS A 100 -5.75 2.60 4.78
CA CYS A 100 -7.14 2.18 4.89
C CYS A 100 -7.26 0.85 5.67
N ASN A 101 -6.35 -0.09 5.45
CA ASN A 101 -6.34 -1.31 6.23
C ASN A 101 -6.01 -1.03 7.70
N ARG A 102 -4.94 -0.25 8.00
CA ARG A 102 -4.52 0.07 9.36
C ARG A 102 -5.58 0.86 10.14
N GLU A 103 -6.09 1.95 9.53
CA GLU A 103 -6.88 2.97 10.23
C GLU A 103 -8.38 2.71 10.18
N ILE A 104 -8.88 2.15 9.09
CA ILE A 104 -10.32 1.98 8.87
C ILE A 104 -10.75 0.54 9.11
N LYS A 105 -10.22 -0.43 8.32
CA LYS A 105 -10.70 -1.81 8.38
C LYS A 105 -10.33 -2.53 9.67
N PHE A 106 -9.11 -2.35 10.15
CA PHE A 106 -8.61 -3.07 11.33
C PHE A 106 -8.45 -2.19 12.57
N ASP A 107 -8.98 -0.95 12.54
CA ASP A 107 -9.15 -0.10 13.72
C ASP A 107 -10.64 0.28 13.92
N VAL A 108 -11.17 1.23 13.13
CA VAL A 108 -12.54 1.74 13.32
C VAL A 108 -13.57 0.62 13.13
N PHE A 109 -13.51 -0.08 12.00
CA PHE A 109 -14.44 -1.19 11.70
C PHE A 109 -14.30 -2.34 12.71
N LEU A 110 -13.06 -2.69 13.11
CA LEU A 110 -12.84 -3.70 14.15
C LEU A 110 -13.52 -3.30 15.47
N LYS A 111 -13.36 -2.05 15.91
CA LYS A 111 -13.99 -1.55 17.15
C LYS A 111 -15.51 -1.62 17.08
N ILE A 112 -16.10 -1.23 15.94
CA ILE A 112 -17.55 -1.34 15.72
C ILE A 112 -17.99 -2.80 15.80
N ALA A 113 -17.29 -3.71 15.10
CA ALA A 113 -17.64 -5.14 15.12
C ALA A 113 -17.58 -5.71 16.55
N LEU A 114 -16.56 -5.38 17.31
CA LEU A 114 -16.42 -5.82 18.71
C LEU A 114 -17.54 -5.24 19.59
N SER A 115 -17.96 -3.99 19.37
CA SER A 115 -19.09 -3.38 20.10
C SER A 115 -20.45 -4.05 19.79
N LEU A 116 -20.57 -4.68 18.60
CA LEU A 116 -21.71 -5.51 18.22
C LEU A 116 -21.64 -6.94 18.78
N GLY A 117 -20.63 -7.24 19.59
CA GLY A 117 -20.45 -8.55 20.23
C GLY A 117 -19.72 -9.58 19.36
N ALA A 118 -19.02 -9.15 18.32
CA ALA A 118 -18.20 -10.05 17.52
C ALA A 118 -16.95 -10.53 18.28
N ASP A 119 -16.57 -11.78 18.08
CA ASP A 119 -15.29 -12.33 18.54
C ASP A 119 -14.16 -11.97 17.58
N PHE A 120 -14.48 -11.89 16.26
CA PHE A 120 -13.55 -11.65 15.17
C PHE A 120 -14.15 -10.75 14.08
N VAL A 121 -13.27 -10.14 13.31
CA VAL A 121 -13.57 -9.59 12.00
C VAL A 121 -12.96 -10.47 10.90
N ALA A 122 -13.55 -10.45 9.71
CA ALA A 122 -13.00 -11.14 8.55
C ALA A 122 -13.09 -10.28 7.30
N THR A 123 -12.15 -10.50 6.40
CA THR A 123 -12.08 -9.81 5.12
C THR A 123 -11.72 -10.77 3.99
N GLY A 124 -12.01 -10.37 2.75
CA GLY A 124 -11.63 -11.11 1.55
C GLY A 124 -10.18 -10.85 1.10
N HIS A 125 -9.22 -10.71 2.02
CA HIS A 125 -7.81 -10.57 1.65
C HIS A 125 -7.16 -11.94 1.41
N TYR A 126 -6.35 -12.01 0.35
CA TYR A 126 -5.48 -13.15 0.05
C TYR A 126 -4.24 -13.10 0.94
N CYS A 127 -4.42 -13.45 2.19
CA CYS A 127 -3.38 -13.59 3.21
C CYS A 127 -3.70 -14.77 4.10
N ARG A 128 -2.69 -15.30 4.79
CA ARG A 128 -2.85 -16.37 5.76
C ARG A 128 -2.43 -15.91 7.13
N LYS A 129 -2.99 -16.52 8.16
CA LYS A 129 -2.61 -16.28 9.54
C LYS A 129 -2.30 -17.59 10.23
N SER A 130 -1.20 -17.64 10.94
CA SER A 130 -0.88 -18.76 11.83
C SER A 130 -0.53 -18.25 13.23
N VAL A 131 -0.48 -19.19 14.17
CA VAL A 131 -0.13 -18.92 15.56
C VAL A 131 1.19 -19.62 15.86
N THR A 132 2.13 -18.91 16.47
CA THR A 132 3.32 -19.56 17.01
C THR A 132 3.05 -19.89 18.47
N ASP A 133 3.10 -21.17 18.80
CA ASP A 133 3.23 -21.62 20.19
C ASP A 133 4.72 -21.81 20.47
N SER A 134 5.37 -20.75 20.92
CA SER A 134 6.80 -20.78 21.25
C SER A 134 7.09 -21.28 22.67
N GLY A 135 6.10 -21.91 23.35
CA GLY A 135 6.27 -22.35 24.73
C GLY A 135 6.58 -21.23 25.72
N SER A 136 6.65 -19.99 25.25
CA SER A 136 6.81 -18.78 26.03
C SER A 136 5.42 -18.18 26.35
N LYS A 137 5.36 -17.39 27.40
CA LYS A 137 4.12 -16.87 28.04
C LYS A 137 3.19 -16.03 27.15
N SER A 138 3.49 -15.82 25.84
CA SER A 138 2.68 -15.01 24.92
C SER A 138 2.46 -15.73 23.60
N ILE A 139 1.20 -15.78 23.18
CA ILE A 139 0.81 -16.20 21.82
C ILE A 139 1.18 -15.07 20.86
N GLU A 140 1.93 -15.38 19.80
CA GLU A 140 2.18 -14.46 18.69
C GLU A 140 1.49 -14.92 17.41
N TYR A 141 0.95 -13.97 16.67
CA TYR A 141 0.27 -14.22 15.39
C TYR A 141 1.22 -13.86 14.25
N ARG A 142 1.31 -14.76 13.27
CA ARG A 142 2.09 -14.57 12.05
C ARG A 142 1.17 -14.16 10.91
N LEU A 143 1.55 -13.12 10.18
CA LEU A 143 0.91 -12.74 8.92
C LEU A 143 1.71 -13.35 7.77
N LEU A 144 1.09 -14.27 7.02
CA LEU A 144 1.73 -14.98 5.94
C LEU A 144 1.18 -14.52 4.58
N SER A 145 2.00 -14.61 3.56
CA SER A 145 1.56 -14.41 2.17
C SER A 145 0.42 -15.36 1.81
N GLY A 146 -0.50 -14.92 0.96
CA GLY A 146 -1.55 -15.77 0.41
C GLY A 146 -0.97 -16.92 -0.42
N LEU A 147 -1.73 -18.03 -0.53
CA LEU A 147 -1.33 -19.15 -1.38
C LEU A 147 -1.19 -18.74 -2.86
N ASP A 148 -2.12 -17.93 -3.35
CA ASP A 148 -2.05 -17.32 -4.68
C ASP A 148 -1.04 -16.18 -4.69
N SER A 149 0.19 -16.46 -5.12
CA SER A 149 1.27 -15.46 -5.17
C SER A 149 0.97 -14.28 -6.11
N ALA A 150 0.11 -14.47 -7.12
CA ALA A 150 -0.31 -13.41 -8.04
C ALA A 150 -1.34 -12.46 -7.40
N LYS A 151 -1.98 -12.90 -6.31
CA LYS A 151 -3.02 -12.17 -5.57
C LYS A 151 -2.62 -11.86 -4.14
N ASP A 152 -1.44 -12.31 -3.67
CA ASP A 152 -0.97 -12.03 -2.30
C ASP A 152 -1.14 -10.56 -1.93
N GLN A 153 -1.89 -10.31 -0.85
CA GLN A 153 -2.22 -8.98 -0.36
C GLN A 153 -1.57 -8.66 1.00
N SER A 154 -0.63 -9.48 1.45
CA SER A 154 0.07 -9.28 2.73
C SER A 154 0.73 -7.91 2.82
N TYR A 155 1.26 -7.38 1.70
CA TYR A 155 1.83 -6.03 1.62
C TYR A 155 0.87 -4.93 2.12
N PHE A 156 -0.42 -5.01 1.77
CA PHE A 156 -1.40 -4.03 2.21
C PHE A 156 -1.74 -4.13 3.70
N LEU A 157 -1.38 -5.24 4.34
CA LEU A 157 -1.59 -5.51 5.76
C LEU A 157 -0.33 -5.34 6.60
N CYS A 158 0.74 -4.79 6.02
CA CYS A 158 2.07 -4.70 6.63
C CYS A 158 2.13 -3.81 7.89
N GLN A 159 1.08 -3.09 8.19
CA GLN A 159 0.97 -2.22 9.36
C GLN A 159 0.02 -2.76 10.45
N LEU A 160 -0.42 -4.02 10.35
CA LEU A 160 -1.27 -4.62 11.37
C LEU A 160 -0.50 -4.93 12.65
N SER A 161 -1.10 -4.60 13.79
CA SER A 161 -0.58 -4.97 15.09
C SER A 161 -0.93 -6.42 15.47
N GLN A 162 -0.25 -6.96 16.50
CA GLN A 162 -0.57 -8.28 17.06
C GLN A 162 -2.00 -8.34 17.60
N GLU A 163 -2.49 -7.26 18.21
CA GLU A 163 -3.86 -7.17 18.72
C GLU A 163 -4.90 -7.24 17.58
N GLN A 164 -4.64 -6.52 16.49
CA GLN A 164 -5.48 -6.56 15.30
C GLN A 164 -5.46 -7.94 14.64
N LEU A 165 -4.28 -8.54 14.48
CA LEU A 165 -4.14 -9.90 13.94
C LEU A 165 -4.86 -10.94 14.79
N ALA A 166 -4.80 -10.83 16.13
CA ALA A 166 -5.51 -11.74 17.05
C ALA A 166 -7.00 -11.81 16.75
N LYS A 167 -7.59 -10.69 16.35
CA LYS A 167 -9.03 -10.53 16.08
C LYS A 167 -9.44 -10.66 14.63
N THR A 168 -8.51 -10.97 13.72
CA THR A 168 -8.77 -10.99 12.27
C THR A 168 -8.72 -12.42 11.72
N LEU A 169 -9.61 -12.71 10.75
CA LEU A 169 -9.62 -13.95 9.96
C LEU A 169 -9.49 -13.61 8.47
N PHE A 170 -8.76 -14.49 7.74
CA PHE A 170 -8.56 -14.42 6.30
C PHE A 170 -9.03 -15.71 5.63
N PRO A 171 -10.35 -15.91 5.42
CA PRO A 171 -10.92 -17.21 5.04
C PRO A 171 -10.48 -17.72 3.68
N ILE A 172 -10.09 -16.82 2.75
CA ILE A 172 -9.71 -17.16 1.38
C ILE A 172 -8.19 -17.24 1.15
N GLY A 173 -7.39 -17.09 2.21
CA GLY A 173 -5.93 -17.02 2.09
C GLY A 173 -5.28 -18.30 1.56
N GLU A 174 -5.91 -19.45 1.72
CA GLU A 174 -5.46 -20.76 1.21
C GLU A 174 -6.06 -21.11 -0.16
N LEU A 175 -6.78 -20.18 -0.79
CA LEU A 175 -7.43 -20.38 -2.09
C LEU A 175 -6.78 -19.52 -3.17
N THR A 176 -6.80 -20.04 -4.40
CA THR A 176 -6.47 -19.26 -5.60
C THR A 176 -7.68 -18.46 -6.09
N LYS A 177 -7.45 -17.39 -6.83
CA LYS A 177 -8.55 -16.58 -7.41
C LYS A 177 -9.53 -17.39 -8.28
N PRO A 178 -9.08 -18.33 -9.14
CA PRO A 178 -9.99 -19.22 -9.86
C PRO A 178 -10.87 -20.06 -8.95
N GLU A 179 -10.34 -20.61 -7.83
CA GLU A 179 -11.13 -21.37 -6.86
C GLU A 179 -12.18 -20.52 -6.18
N VAL A 180 -11.82 -19.30 -5.76
CA VAL A 180 -12.77 -18.34 -5.18
C VAL A 180 -13.90 -18.02 -6.17
N ARG A 181 -13.59 -17.78 -7.45
CA ARG A 181 -14.61 -17.55 -8.48
C ARG A 181 -15.49 -18.76 -8.71
N LYS A 182 -14.91 -19.96 -8.72
CA LYS A 182 -15.67 -21.22 -8.85
C LYS A 182 -16.67 -21.38 -7.72
N ILE A 183 -16.25 -21.19 -6.46
CA ILE A 183 -17.15 -21.23 -5.30
C ILE A 183 -18.31 -20.23 -5.46
N ALA A 184 -18.02 -19.00 -5.87
CA ALA A 184 -19.04 -17.98 -6.09
C ALA A 184 -20.03 -18.37 -7.19
N GLN A 185 -19.58 -18.99 -8.28
CA GLN A 185 -20.41 -19.48 -9.38
C GLN A 185 -21.26 -20.67 -8.94
N ASP A 186 -20.69 -21.65 -8.24
CA ASP A 186 -21.39 -22.84 -7.74
C ASP A 186 -22.53 -22.42 -6.79
N LEU A 187 -22.35 -21.34 -6.03
CA LEU A 187 -23.36 -20.73 -5.17
C LEU A 187 -24.33 -19.79 -5.89
N SER A 188 -24.09 -19.50 -7.16
CA SER A 188 -24.87 -18.51 -7.93
C SER A 188 -24.93 -17.14 -7.23
N LEU A 189 -23.78 -16.66 -6.70
CA LEU A 189 -23.68 -15.33 -6.10
C LEU A 189 -23.69 -14.25 -7.19
N VAL A 190 -24.38 -13.14 -6.94
CA VAL A 190 -24.47 -12.00 -7.89
C VAL A 190 -23.08 -11.40 -8.20
N THR A 191 -22.11 -11.60 -7.33
CA THR A 191 -20.75 -11.11 -7.44
C THR A 191 -19.80 -12.04 -8.22
N ALA A 192 -20.24 -13.24 -8.67
CA ALA A 192 -19.39 -14.28 -9.24
C ALA A 192 -18.57 -13.78 -10.46
N ASP A 193 -19.21 -13.03 -11.36
CA ASP A 193 -18.59 -12.51 -12.58
C ASP A 193 -18.10 -11.07 -12.45
N LYS A 194 -18.25 -10.47 -11.26
CA LYS A 194 -17.81 -9.10 -10.99
C LYS A 194 -16.30 -8.98 -11.13
N LYS A 195 -15.84 -7.96 -11.85
CA LYS A 195 -14.41 -7.66 -12.00
C LYS A 195 -13.84 -7.21 -10.65
N ASP A 196 -12.55 -7.52 -10.44
CA ASP A 196 -11.85 -7.02 -9.25
C ASP A 196 -11.91 -5.49 -9.20
N SER A 197 -12.10 -4.94 -8.01
CA SER A 197 -12.09 -3.49 -7.80
C SER A 197 -10.76 -2.90 -8.27
N GLN A 198 -10.84 -1.85 -9.07
CA GLN A 198 -9.69 -1.09 -9.57
C GLN A 198 -9.83 0.36 -9.09
N GLY A 199 -8.73 0.93 -8.60
CA GLY A 199 -8.69 2.30 -8.12
C GLY A 199 -8.32 2.37 -6.64
N LEU A 200 -8.44 3.56 -6.05
CA LEU A 200 -8.23 3.77 -4.61
C LEU A 200 -9.33 3.07 -3.81
N CYS A 201 -8.95 2.46 -2.71
CA CYS A 201 -9.86 1.74 -1.83
C CYS A 201 -11.05 2.63 -1.46
N PHE A 202 -12.28 2.23 -1.84
CA PHE A 202 -13.55 2.90 -1.58
C PHE A 202 -13.81 4.26 -2.29
N ILE A 203 -12.81 4.89 -2.90
CA ILE A 203 -13.01 6.12 -3.71
C ILE A 203 -13.38 5.75 -5.15
N GLY A 204 -13.07 4.51 -5.55
CA GLY A 204 -13.39 4.02 -6.90
C GLY A 204 -12.42 4.49 -7.97
N LYS A 205 -12.89 4.55 -9.22
CA LYS A 205 -12.10 4.98 -10.38
C LYS A 205 -12.07 6.50 -10.47
N VAL A 206 -11.23 7.14 -9.70
CA VAL A 206 -10.92 8.57 -9.87
C VAL A 206 -9.59 8.73 -10.60
N ARG A 207 -9.47 9.76 -11.41
CA ARG A 207 -8.15 10.18 -11.89
C ARG A 207 -7.47 10.94 -10.75
N LEU A 208 -6.39 10.37 -10.23
CA LEU A 208 -5.68 10.94 -9.07
C LEU A 208 -5.36 12.44 -9.22
N PRO A 209 -4.88 12.95 -10.39
CA PRO A 209 -4.68 14.39 -10.56
C PRO A 209 -5.96 15.23 -10.36
N ASP A 210 -7.11 14.76 -10.89
CA ASP A 210 -8.38 15.48 -10.76
C ASP A 210 -8.85 15.51 -9.29
N PHE A 211 -8.64 14.40 -8.58
CA PHE A 211 -8.89 14.31 -7.13
C PHE A 211 -8.00 15.28 -6.33
N LEU A 212 -6.70 15.29 -6.63
CA LEU A 212 -5.75 16.15 -5.93
C LEU A 212 -6.01 17.66 -6.20
N GLN A 213 -6.48 18.00 -7.41
CA GLN A 213 -6.80 19.40 -7.78
C GLN A 213 -7.92 20.04 -6.95
N GLN A 214 -8.67 19.28 -6.18
CA GLN A 214 -9.69 19.83 -5.27
C GLN A 214 -9.08 20.67 -4.16
N LYS A 215 -7.91 20.29 -3.65
CA LYS A 215 -7.19 21.04 -2.62
C LYS A 215 -5.89 21.65 -3.14
N LEU A 216 -5.19 20.94 -4.04
CA LEU A 216 -3.90 21.35 -4.58
C LEU A 216 -4.10 22.13 -5.89
N LYS A 217 -3.94 23.43 -5.83
CA LYS A 217 -4.15 24.30 -7.00
C LYS A 217 -3.09 24.06 -8.08
N PRO A 218 -3.48 23.90 -9.35
CA PRO A 218 -2.55 23.84 -10.45
C PRO A 218 -1.65 25.09 -10.49
N LYS A 219 -0.34 24.86 -10.67
CA LYS A 219 0.68 25.91 -10.84
C LYS A 219 1.63 25.47 -11.94
N THR A 220 1.77 26.29 -12.98
CA THR A 220 2.68 25.97 -14.08
C THR A 220 4.12 25.92 -13.59
N GLY A 221 4.80 24.81 -13.86
CA GLY A 221 6.20 24.56 -13.54
C GLY A 221 7.01 24.05 -14.73
N SER A 222 8.28 23.80 -14.53
CA SER A 222 9.22 23.35 -15.57
C SER A 222 9.48 21.85 -15.49
N ILE A 223 9.59 21.19 -16.65
CA ILE A 223 10.12 19.83 -16.76
C ILE A 223 11.56 19.95 -17.24
N VAL A 224 12.50 19.42 -16.44
CA VAL A 224 13.95 19.49 -16.69
C VAL A 224 14.48 18.09 -16.96
N GLY A 225 15.07 17.89 -18.13
CA GLY A 225 15.73 16.64 -18.52
C GLY A 225 17.15 16.60 -17.98
N ILE A 226 17.47 15.59 -17.18
CA ILE A 226 18.79 15.30 -16.64
C ILE A 226 19.46 14.23 -17.51
N SER A 227 20.72 14.45 -17.88
CA SER A 227 21.50 13.48 -18.65
C SER A 227 21.92 12.28 -17.78
N GLU A 228 22.06 11.09 -18.37
CA GLU A 228 22.71 9.95 -17.73
C GLU A 228 24.20 10.19 -17.42
N GLU A 229 24.80 11.19 -18.07
CA GLU A 229 26.19 11.66 -17.84
C GLU A 229 26.29 12.75 -16.77
N PHE A 230 25.21 12.99 -15.98
CA PHE A 230 25.23 13.95 -14.88
C PHE A 230 26.39 13.63 -13.91
N GLU A 231 27.20 14.62 -13.56
CA GLU A 231 28.46 14.46 -12.79
C GLU A 231 28.28 13.65 -11.51
N THR A 232 27.15 13.84 -10.81
CA THR A 232 26.84 13.10 -9.58
C THR A 232 26.74 11.59 -9.79
N TYR A 233 26.31 11.13 -10.97
CA TYR A 233 26.22 9.68 -11.27
C TYR A 233 27.57 9.06 -11.60
N LEU A 234 28.50 9.87 -12.11
CA LEU A 234 29.83 9.45 -12.53
C LEU A 234 30.87 9.55 -11.40
N THR A 235 30.55 10.33 -10.37
CA THR A 235 31.42 10.52 -9.20
C THR A 235 31.40 9.28 -8.32
N PRO A 236 32.52 8.58 -8.09
CA PRO A 236 32.57 7.45 -7.20
C PRO A 236 32.21 7.87 -5.76
N PRO A 237 31.60 6.99 -4.96
CA PRO A 237 31.31 7.31 -3.56
C PRO A 237 32.62 7.64 -2.80
N PRO A 238 32.57 8.57 -1.83
CA PRO A 238 33.70 8.84 -0.97
C PRO A 238 34.06 7.63 -0.12
N ILE A 239 35.26 7.67 0.47
CA ILE A 239 35.66 6.70 1.49
C ILE A 239 34.96 7.13 2.79
N PHE A 240 34.27 6.19 3.44
CA PHE A 240 33.52 6.44 4.67
C PHE A 240 34.27 5.91 5.88
N ASP A 241 34.23 6.65 6.99
CA ASP A 241 34.84 6.26 8.27
C ASP A 241 33.99 5.23 9.03
N SER A 242 32.68 5.20 8.75
CA SER A 242 31.74 4.26 9.39
C SER A 242 30.80 3.59 8.39
N LYS A 243 30.27 2.45 8.81
CA LYS A 243 29.21 1.76 8.06
C LYS A 243 27.94 2.60 7.96
N GLU A 244 27.59 3.33 9.02
CA GLU A 244 26.39 4.17 9.04
C GLU A 244 26.50 5.30 8.01
N ASP A 245 27.66 5.94 7.86
CA ASP A 245 27.87 6.99 6.83
C ASP A 245 27.76 6.42 5.42
N ALA A 246 28.31 5.24 5.18
CA ALA A 246 28.19 4.54 3.91
C ALA A 246 26.73 4.21 3.57
N LEU A 247 25.96 3.74 4.57
CA LEU A 247 24.53 3.44 4.40
C LEU A 247 23.72 4.71 4.18
N ALA A 248 24.00 5.78 4.90
CA ALA A 248 23.34 7.08 4.73
C ALA A 248 23.57 7.63 3.31
N TYR A 249 24.79 7.55 2.82
CA TYR A 249 25.11 7.93 1.43
C TYR A 249 24.37 7.05 0.41
N ALA A 250 24.40 5.74 0.58
CA ALA A 250 23.72 4.81 -0.33
C ALA A 250 22.18 4.97 -0.34
N ALA A 251 21.59 5.43 0.76
CA ALA A 251 20.18 5.72 0.88
C ALA A 251 19.80 7.13 0.41
N SER A 252 20.79 8.04 0.27
CA SER A 252 20.52 9.41 -0.19
C SER A 252 20.12 9.42 -1.67
N LYS A 253 19.32 10.42 -2.04
CA LYS A 253 18.96 10.67 -3.44
C LYS A 253 19.88 11.74 -4.03
N PRO A 254 20.16 11.70 -5.34
CA PRO A 254 20.80 12.82 -6.02
C PRO A 254 19.98 14.10 -5.84
N VAL A 255 20.65 15.23 -5.68
CA VAL A 255 20.01 16.54 -5.62
C VAL A 255 20.19 17.19 -6.98
N TYR A 256 19.09 17.72 -7.52
CA TYR A 256 19.09 18.39 -8.82
C TYR A 256 18.71 19.86 -8.66
N SER A 257 19.24 20.68 -9.57
CA SER A 257 18.83 22.06 -9.78
C SER A 257 18.35 22.28 -11.22
N LYS A 258 17.65 23.35 -11.47
CA LYS A 258 17.16 23.69 -12.81
C LYS A 258 18.30 23.85 -13.84
N THR A 259 19.51 24.17 -13.37
CA THR A 259 20.70 24.40 -14.21
C THR A 259 21.45 23.10 -14.56
N ASP A 260 21.15 21.98 -13.91
CA ASP A 260 21.80 20.68 -14.14
C ASP A 260 21.29 19.96 -15.38
N GLY A 261 20.25 20.50 -16.03
CA GLY A 261 19.65 19.89 -17.20
C GLY A 261 19.06 20.88 -18.19
N THR A 262 18.31 20.35 -19.14
CA THR A 262 17.65 21.13 -20.18
C THR A 262 16.14 21.18 -19.92
N VAL A 263 15.54 22.38 -20.03
CA VAL A 263 14.08 22.53 -19.94
C VAL A 263 13.43 21.93 -21.18
N LEU A 264 12.66 20.88 -21.00
CA LEU A 264 12.00 20.11 -22.06
C LEU A 264 10.53 20.51 -22.26
N GLY A 265 9.91 21.11 -21.25
CA GLY A 265 8.48 21.47 -21.30
C GLY A 265 8.00 22.04 -19.98
N THR A 266 6.66 22.06 -19.83
CA THR A 266 5.99 22.56 -18.64
C THR A 266 4.94 21.54 -18.13
N HIS A 267 4.59 21.67 -16.86
CA HIS A 267 3.53 20.88 -16.19
C HIS A 267 2.62 21.79 -15.36
N GLN A 268 1.59 21.21 -14.73
CA GLN A 268 0.59 21.96 -13.94
C GLN A 268 0.69 21.76 -12.42
N GLY A 269 1.87 21.34 -11.92
CA GLY A 269 2.16 21.15 -10.50
C GLY A 269 3.03 19.92 -10.27
N ALA A 270 4.21 20.10 -9.65
CA ALA A 270 5.15 19.02 -9.38
C ALA A 270 4.56 17.95 -8.44
N HIS A 271 3.70 18.36 -7.52
CA HIS A 271 3.01 17.47 -6.58
C HIS A 271 2.01 16.49 -7.23
N PHE A 272 1.65 16.65 -8.52
CA PHE A 272 0.81 15.69 -9.25
C PHE A 272 1.61 14.53 -9.85
N PHE A 273 2.90 14.53 -9.68
CA PHE A 273 3.80 13.55 -10.28
C PHE A 273 4.48 12.69 -9.24
N THR A 274 4.74 11.44 -9.63
CA THR A 274 5.40 10.46 -8.77
C THR A 274 6.67 9.93 -9.44
N LYS A 275 7.72 9.70 -8.68
CA LYS A 275 8.98 9.11 -9.13
C LYS A 275 8.73 7.77 -9.85
N GLY A 276 9.35 7.58 -11.01
CA GLY A 276 9.15 6.43 -11.89
C GLY A 276 7.92 6.53 -12.81
N GLN A 277 7.10 7.58 -12.69
CA GLN A 277 5.97 7.78 -13.60
C GLN A 277 6.47 8.14 -15.01
N ARG A 278 5.84 7.53 -16.02
CA ARG A 278 6.10 7.77 -17.45
C ARG A 278 5.01 8.60 -18.11
N LYS A 279 3.74 8.36 -17.71
CA LYS A 279 2.57 8.98 -18.36
C LYS A 279 2.33 10.40 -17.83
N GLY A 280 1.76 11.26 -18.68
CA GLY A 280 1.32 12.61 -18.28
C GLY A 280 2.35 13.72 -18.47
N LEU A 281 3.56 13.42 -18.97
CA LEU A 281 4.59 14.44 -19.25
C LEU A 281 4.32 15.27 -20.51
N ALA A 282 3.57 14.69 -21.48
CA ALA A 282 3.23 15.33 -22.77
C ALA A 282 4.48 15.85 -23.56
N ILE A 283 5.61 15.21 -23.40
CA ILE A 283 6.87 15.50 -24.10
C ILE A 283 7.14 14.40 -25.12
N GLY A 284 7.44 14.78 -26.35
CA GLY A 284 7.84 13.88 -27.43
C GLY A 284 9.21 14.24 -28.00
N GLY A 285 9.69 13.42 -28.95
CA GLY A 285 10.94 13.69 -29.66
C GLY A 285 12.20 13.14 -29.00
N THR A 286 12.08 12.39 -27.90
CA THR A 286 13.19 11.67 -27.24
C THR A 286 13.39 10.29 -27.88
N LYS A 287 14.60 9.74 -27.78
CA LYS A 287 14.92 8.40 -28.33
C LYS A 287 14.24 7.29 -27.54
N GLU A 288 14.23 7.42 -26.21
CA GLU A 288 13.55 6.53 -25.28
C GLU A 288 12.50 7.30 -24.47
N PRO A 289 11.54 6.60 -23.85
CA PRO A 289 10.57 7.25 -22.98
C PRO A 289 11.20 7.98 -21.81
N LEU A 290 10.65 9.12 -21.43
CA LEU A 290 11.03 9.86 -20.24
C LEU A 290 10.35 9.27 -19.00
N PHE A 291 11.11 9.22 -17.91
CA PHE A 291 10.65 8.83 -16.58
C PHE A 291 10.95 9.92 -15.57
N ILE A 292 10.05 10.13 -14.63
CA ILE A 292 10.29 11.08 -13.54
C ILE A 292 11.33 10.48 -12.59
N ILE A 293 12.42 11.20 -12.39
CA ILE A 293 13.52 10.80 -11.50
C ILE A 293 13.46 11.50 -10.14
N ASP A 294 12.91 12.73 -10.10
CA ASP A 294 12.60 13.45 -8.86
C ASP A 294 11.60 14.59 -9.11
N THR A 295 11.06 15.15 -8.01
CA THR A 295 10.18 16.32 -8.03
C THR A 295 10.62 17.29 -6.94
N ASP A 296 10.63 18.58 -7.27
CA ASP A 296 10.81 19.68 -6.34
C ASP A 296 9.49 20.46 -6.29
N VAL A 297 8.76 20.34 -5.19
CA VAL A 297 7.47 21.01 -5.05
C VAL A 297 7.59 22.47 -4.68
N ASP A 298 8.68 22.88 -4.04
CA ASP A 298 8.96 24.26 -3.63
C ASP A 298 9.29 25.11 -4.86
N GLU A 299 10.24 24.66 -5.68
CA GLU A 299 10.62 25.29 -6.94
C GLU A 299 9.66 24.95 -8.10
N ASN A 300 8.73 24.02 -7.86
CA ASN A 300 7.77 23.51 -8.82
C ASN A 300 8.43 22.99 -10.11
N ILE A 301 9.37 22.06 -9.94
CA ILE A 301 10.15 21.43 -11.02
C ILE A 301 9.94 19.92 -10.99
N VAL A 302 9.77 19.33 -12.18
CA VAL A 302 9.79 17.87 -12.39
C VAL A 302 11.07 17.53 -13.15
N TYR A 303 11.93 16.72 -12.53
CA TYR A 303 13.14 16.21 -13.15
C TYR A 303 12.86 14.89 -13.83
N VAL A 304 13.32 14.74 -15.07
CA VAL A 304 13.09 13.53 -15.88
C VAL A 304 14.40 12.99 -16.45
N GLY A 305 14.47 11.68 -16.61
CA GLY A 305 15.57 10.98 -17.26
C GLY A 305 15.05 10.13 -18.41
N GLU A 306 15.86 9.97 -19.47
CA GLU A 306 15.52 9.17 -20.65
C GLU A 306 15.88 7.70 -20.41
N GLY A 307 14.92 6.80 -20.67
CA GLY A 307 15.12 5.37 -20.52
C GLY A 307 14.82 4.82 -19.11
N LYS A 308 14.38 3.57 -19.08
CA LYS A 308 14.01 2.87 -17.83
C LYS A 308 15.19 2.55 -16.90
N ASN A 309 16.40 2.59 -17.43
CA ASN A 309 17.64 2.29 -16.71
C ASN A 309 18.41 3.56 -16.33
N HIS A 310 17.79 4.74 -16.47
CA HIS A 310 18.43 6.00 -16.12
C HIS A 310 18.97 5.97 -14.68
N PRO A 311 20.23 6.36 -14.41
CA PRO A 311 20.85 6.27 -13.08
C PRO A 311 20.02 6.95 -11.97
N GLY A 312 19.36 8.07 -12.25
CA GLY A 312 18.50 8.79 -11.32
C GLY A 312 17.27 8.01 -10.84
N LEU A 313 16.91 6.90 -11.51
CA LEU A 313 15.84 6.00 -11.08
C LEU A 313 16.32 4.94 -10.10
N LEU A 314 17.62 4.66 -10.05
CA LEU A 314 18.18 3.48 -9.39
C LEU A 314 18.79 3.83 -8.03
N ARG A 315 18.38 3.14 -6.98
CA ARG A 315 19.03 3.17 -5.67
C ARG A 315 19.13 1.77 -5.09
N SER A 316 20.23 1.48 -4.39
CA SER A 316 20.43 0.18 -3.74
C SER A 316 19.99 0.17 -2.28
N SER A 317 19.78 1.35 -1.67
CA SER A 317 19.43 1.45 -0.26
C SER A 317 18.33 2.48 -0.03
N LEU A 318 17.62 2.35 1.09
CA LEU A 318 16.63 3.29 1.58
C LEU A 318 16.68 3.38 3.10
N PHE A 319 16.07 4.42 3.65
CA PHE A 319 16.00 4.66 5.08
C PHE A 319 14.55 4.75 5.56
N VAL A 320 14.29 4.21 6.76
CA VAL A 320 13.02 4.29 7.48
C VAL A 320 13.30 4.84 8.88
N PRO A 321 12.78 6.01 9.25
CA PRO A 321 12.94 6.56 10.59
C PRO A 321 12.29 5.68 11.66
N ASN A 322 12.78 5.71 12.89
CA ASN A 322 12.24 4.88 13.98
C ASN A 322 10.73 5.09 14.23
N HIS A 323 10.23 6.31 14.07
CA HIS A 323 8.81 6.61 14.29
C HIS A 323 7.89 6.06 13.19
N ASP A 324 8.45 5.70 12.04
CA ASP A 324 7.75 5.09 10.90
C ASP A 324 7.96 3.58 10.79
N LEU A 325 8.79 3.01 11.70
CA LEU A 325 9.01 1.56 11.76
C LEU A 325 7.83 0.84 12.40
N HIS A 326 7.46 -0.27 11.81
CA HIS A 326 6.46 -1.17 12.36
C HIS A 326 6.92 -2.62 12.25
N TRP A 327 6.95 -3.33 13.37
CA TRP A 327 7.19 -4.76 13.42
C TRP A 327 5.88 -5.49 13.66
N VAL A 328 5.40 -6.20 12.65
CA VAL A 328 4.25 -7.11 12.79
C VAL A 328 4.57 -8.22 13.79
N ARG A 329 5.84 -8.63 13.83
CA ARG A 329 6.42 -9.57 14.80
C ARG A 329 7.41 -8.84 15.71
N PRO A 330 6.97 -8.24 16.82
CA PRO A 330 7.84 -7.49 17.72
C PRO A 330 9.02 -8.30 18.27
N GLY A 331 8.84 -9.62 18.46
CA GLY A 331 9.90 -10.51 18.92
C GLY A 331 11.03 -10.75 17.91
N LEU A 332 10.88 -10.30 16.66
CA LEU A 332 11.91 -10.35 15.62
C LEU A 332 12.56 -8.99 15.34
N ALA A 333 12.20 -7.96 16.10
CA ALA A 333 12.81 -6.65 15.97
C ALA A 333 14.30 -6.70 16.34
N ILE A 334 15.14 -6.07 15.52
CA ILE A 334 16.58 -6.00 15.73
C ILE A 334 16.98 -4.74 16.50
N SER A 335 18.05 -4.83 17.29
CA SER A 335 18.59 -3.73 18.08
C SER A 335 19.58 -2.89 17.28
N SER A 336 19.88 -1.68 17.75
CA SER A 336 20.88 -0.80 17.12
C SER A 336 22.24 -1.51 16.99
N GLY A 337 22.79 -1.49 15.78
CA GLY A 337 24.02 -2.17 15.38
C GLY A 337 23.82 -3.60 14.87
N GLU A 338 22.60 -4.15 14.93
CA GLU A 338 22.29 -5.49 14.42
C GLU A 338 21.83 -5.46 12.98
N GLU A 339 21.98 -6.61 12.32
CA GLU A 339 21.58 -6.86 10.95
C GLU A 339 20.66 -8.05 10.85
N LEU A 340 19.78 -8.01 9.83
CA LEU A 340 18.89 -9.12 9.50
C LEU A 340 18.75 -9.25 7.98
N ASN A 341 19.04 -10.44 7.46
CA ASN A 341 18.80 -10.74 6.04
C ASN A 341 17.33 -11.11 5.85
N VAL A 342 16.71 -10.47 4.88
CA VAL A 342 15.28 -10.59 4.58
C VAL A 342 15.03 -10.63 3.08
N LEU A 343 13.79 -10.89 2.70
CA LEU A 343 13.25 -10.52 1.41
C LEU A 343 12.41 -9.25 1.60
N ALA A 344 12.54 -8.26 0.70
CA ALA A 344 11.79 -7.01 0.83
C ALA A 344 11.20 -6.55 -0.50
N ARG A 345 10.13 -5.75 -0.43
CA ARG A 345 9.53 -5.06 -1.58
C ARG A 345 9.06 -3.67 -1.17
N ILE A 346 9.16 -2.74 -2.12
CA ILE A 346 8.76 -1.33 -1.95
C ILE A 346 7.42 -1.01 -2.64
N ARG A 347 6.79 -1.99 -3.27
CA ARG A 347 5.49 -1.87 -3.96
C ARG A 347 4.75 -3.19 -3.95
N TYR A 348 3.42 -3.14 -3.98
CA TYR A 348 2.54 -4.30 -3.92
C TYR A 348 2.87 -5.40 -4.94
N ARG A 349 3.01 -5.05 -6.23
CA ARG A 349 3.22 -6.05 -7.31
C ARG A 349 4.69 -6.33 -7.62
N GLN A 350 5.60 -5.77 -6.86
CA GLN A 350 7.02 -6.03 -7.04
C GLN A 350 7.36 -7.41 -6.49
N PRO A 351 8.18 -8.21 -7.18
CA PRO A 351 8.77 -9.41 -6.60
C PRO A 351 9.53 -9.08 -5.30
N LEU A 352 9.60 -10.07 -4.42
CA LEU A 352 10.44 -9.97 -3.22
C LEU A 352 11.91 -10.04 -3.63
N GLU A 353 12.71 -9.08 -3.18
CA GLU A 353 14.14 -8.96 -3.47
C GLU A 353 14.97 -9.21 -2.20
N PRO A 354 16.11 -9.91 -2.29
CA PRO A 354 17.01 -10.06 -1.17
C PRO A 354 17.52 -8.71 -0.67
N ALA A 355 17.43 -8.49 0.63
CA ALA A 355 17.85 -7.27 1.28
C ALA A 355 18.44 -7.54 2.67
N THR A 356 19.25 -6.62 3.17
CA THR A 356 19.77 -6.62 4.53
C THR A 356 19.23 -5.39 5.26
N LEU A 357 18.60 -5.62 6.40
CA LEU A 357 18.23 -4.60 7.35
C LEU A 357 19.42 -4.27 8.23
N TYR A 358 19.64 -2.99 8.53
CA TYR A 358 20.61 -2.54 9.51
C TYR A 358 19.99 -1.48 10.41
N GLN A 359 19.82 -1.80 11.70
CA GLN A 359 19.21 -0.90 12.66
C GLN A 359 20.25 0.07 13.22
N THR A 360 19.90 1.34 13.23
CA THR A 360 20.68 2.41 13.89
C THR A 360 19.86 3.06 15.02
N LYS A 361 20.47 3.99 15.73
CA LYS A 361 19.75 4.81 16.74
C LYS A 361 18.66 5.69 16.13
N GLN A 362 18.77 6.05 14.83
CA GLN A 362 17.86 6.98 14.14
C GLN A 362 16.76 6.26 13.38
N GLY A 363 17.02 5.05 12.91
CA GLY A 363 16.10 4.27 12.10
C GLY A 363 16.76 3.06 11.47
N LEU A 364 16.10 2.51 10.48
CA LEU A 364 16.47 1.29 9.79
C LEU A 364 16.93 1.61 8.36
N TYR A 365 18.14 1.21 8.01
CA TYR A 365 18.60 1.14 6.62
C TYR A 365 18.24 -0.22 6.02
N ILE A 366 17.78 -0.19 4.77
CA ILE A 366 17.44 -1.40 4.01
C ILE A 366 18.24 -1.35 2.72
N THR A 367 19.19 -2.29 2.58
CA THR A 367 20.06 -2.39 1.41
C THR A 367 19.70 -3.61 0.59
N PHE A 368 19.33 -3.42 -0.65
CA PHE A 368 18.97 -4.47 -1.59
C PHE A 368 20.20 -5.03 -2.30
N SER A 369 20.19 -6.32 -2.61
CA SER A 369 21.26 -6.96 -3.41
C SER A 369 21.34 -6.41 -4.83
N ASN A 370 20.21 -5.97 -5.40
CA ASN A 370 20.12 -5.32 -6.70
C ASN A 370 19.52 -3.92 -6.55
N PRO A 371 19.97 -2.92 -7.32
CA PRO A 371 19.35 -1.59 -7.29
C PRO A 371 17.85 -1.65 -7.58
N GLN A 372 17.08 -0.90 -6.81
CA GLN A 372 15.65 -0.79 -6.95
C GLN A 372 15.28 0.46 -7.75
N THR A 373 14.27 0.30 -8.62
CA THR A 373 13.81 1.41 -9.47
C THR A 373 12.81 2.28 -8.74
N ALA A 374 13.07 3.59 -8.74
CA ALA A 374 12.14 4.62 -8.25
C ALA A 374 11.67 4.35 -6.79
N ILE A 375 12.62 4.21 -5.88
CA ILE A 375 12.37 4.27 -4.43
C ILE A 375 11.74 5.64 -4.16
N THR A 376 10.53 5.64 -3.58
CA THR A 376 9.68 6.84 -3.48
C THR A 376 9.34 7.10 -2.02
N GLU A 377 9.60 8.31 -1.56
CA GLU A 377 9.29 8.78 -0.22
C GLU A 377 7.77 8.79 0.01
N GLY A 378 7.33 8.34 1.20
CA GLY A 378 5.91 8.18 1.55
C GLY A 378 5.30 6.82 1.20
N GLN A 379 5.95 6.01 0.33
CA GLN A 379 5.58 4.62 0.10
C GLN A 379 6.07 3.73 1.24
N PHE A 380 5.49 2.53 1.36
CA PHE A 380 5.93 1.55 2.33
C PHE A 380 6.98 0.60 1.72
N VAL A 381 7.97 0.26 2.53
CA VAL A 381 8.76 -0.94 2.35
C VAL A 381 8.26 -2.00 3.31
N ALA A 382 8.10 -3.24 2.83
CA ALA A 382 7.72 -4.38 3.66
C ALA A 382 8.75 -5.49 3.52
N TRP A 383 9.09 -6.15 4.65
CA TRP A 383 10.10 -7.21 4.66
C TRP A 383 9.55 -8.50 5.25
N TYR A 384 10.11 -9.60 4.75
CA TYR A 384 9.62 -10.96 4.93
C TYR A 384 10.75 -11.88 5.35
N LEU A 385 10.45 -12.84 6.20
CA LEU A 385 11.24 -14.04 6.44
C LEU A 385 10.48 -15.23 5.85
N ASN A 386 10.98 -15.77 4.74
CA ASN A 386 10.26 -16.74 3.91
C ASN A 386 8.92 -16.15 3.40
N ASP A 387 7.81 -16.77 3.77
CA ASP A 387 6.44 -16.31 3.44
C ASP A 387 5.78 -15.46 4.55
N GLU A 388 6.48 -15.24 5.67
CA GLU A 388 5.99 -14.41 6.77
C GLU A 388 6.37 -12.94 6.60
N LEU A 389 5.39 -12.06 6.56
CA LEU A 389 5.60 -10.62 6.67
C LEU A 389 5.91 -10.26 8.12
N VAL A 390 7.13 -9.78 8.39
CA VAL A 390 7.60 -9.54 9.75
C VAL A 390 7.67 -8.07 10.13
N GLY A 391 7.69 -7.17 9.15
CA GLY A 391 7.67 -5.73 9.42
C GLY A 391 7.58 -4.87 8.18
N SER A 392 7.49 -3.57 8.41
CA SER A 392 7.37 -2.54 7.37
C SER A 392 7.74 -1.16 7.89
N GLY A 393 7.86 -0.20 7.00
CA GLY A 393 8.02 1.20 7.37
C GLY A 393 7.78 2.14 6.21
N VAL A 394 7.57 3.43 6.51
CA VAL A 394 7.44 4.48 5.51
C VAL A 394 8.82 4.92 5.05
N ILE A 395 9.04 4.94 3.75
CA ILE A 395 10.31 5.35 3.12
C ILE A 395 10.46 6.86 3.27
N SER A 396 11.64 7.28 3.76
CA SER A 396 12.02 8.69 3.94
C SER A 396 13.09 9.10 2.96
#